data_e13b8e6aede4395a911f92cd6bfc2756
#
_entry.id   e13b8e6aede4395a911f92cd6bfc2756
#
_cell.length_a   1.000
_cell.length_b   1.000
_cell.length_c   1.000
_cell.angle_alpha   90.00
_cell.angle_beta   90.00
_cell.angle_gamma   90.00
#
_symmetry.space_group_name_H-M   'P 1'
#
loop_
_entity.id
_entity.type
_entity.pdbx_description
1 polymer ?
#
loop_
_entity_poly.entity_id
_entity_poly.type
_entity_poly.pdbx_seq_one_letter_code
_entity_poly.pdbx_strand_id
1 'polypeptide(L)'
;MTEAVTKARAPNLLEKVLKNSPTDPHLERCIQCGTCGGSCPSGPDMDHSPRALFAMIFADMEKEVLRSNTPWYCVSCYYCMVRCPQEIKITDCMYTLKRLSIRAGLYEQSSAKHAPGFSQTFVDYVENYGRSFELGLATRYHLTHHPLGMMKMAPMGLGM
;
A
#
# COMPACT_ATOMS: atom_id res chain seq x y z
N MET A 1 27.46 -19.44 -35.96
CA MET A 1 26.17 -18.77 -35.87
C MET A 1 25.52 -19.29 -34.61
N THR A 2 25.67 -18.59 -33.51
CA THR A 2 25.15 -18.94 -32.18
C THR A 2 23.92 -18.10 -31.94
N GLU A 3 22.75 -18.71 -32.11
CA GLU A 3 21.49 -18.12 -31.63
C GLU A 3 21.55 -18.05 -30.10
N ALA A 4 21.80 -16.84 -29.58
CA ALA A 4 21.61 -16.57 -28.19
C ALA A 4 20.10 -16.64 -27.89
N VAL A 5 19.67 -17.80 -27.35
CA VAL A 5 18.34 -17.94 -26.75
C VAL A 5 18.20 -16.93 -25.66
N THR A 6 17.57 -15.80 -26.00
CA THR A 6 17.19 -14.76 -25.03
C THR A 6 16.05 -15.33 -24.18
N LYS A 7 16.42 -16.10 -23.15
CA LYS A 7 15.47 -16.57 -22.14
C LYS A 7 14.82 -15.31 -21.54
N ALA A 8 13.55 -15.08 -21.83
CA ALA A 8 12.83 -13.93 -21.32
C ALA A 8 12.96 -13.91 -19.80
N ARG A 9 13.74 -12.96 -19.31
CA ARG A 9 13.94 -12.74 -17.87
C ARG A 9 12.58 -12.35 -17.26
N ALA A 10 12.20 -12.99 -16.17
CA ALA A 10 11.01 -12.57 -15.41
C ALA A 10 11.14 -11.08 -15.06
N PRO A 11 10.05 -10.29 -15.18
CA PRO A 11 10.08 -8.87 -14.90
C PRO A 11 10.50 -8.63 -13.44
N ASN A 12 11.45 -7.72 -13.22
CA ASN A 12 11.85 -7.31 -11.88
C ASN A 12 10.75 -6.49 -11.19
N LEU A 13 10.88 -6.24 -9.88
CA LEU A 13 9.86 -5.53 -9.12
C LEU A 13 9.61 -4.11 -9.66
N LEU A 14 10.66 -3.39 -10.07
CA LEU A 14 10.52 -2.07 -10.67
C LEU A 14 9.65 -2.12 -11.93
N GLU A 15 9.91 -3.03 -12.84
CA GLU A 15 9.11 -3.21 -14.06
C GLU A 15 7.65 -3.57 -13.73
N LYS A 16 7.44 -4.41 -12.71
CA LYS A 16 6.09 -4.72 -12.22
C LYS A 16 5.36 -3.48 -11.69
N VAL A 17 6.05 -2.63 -10.93
CA VAL A 17 5.48 -1.39 -10.42
C VAL A 17 5.14 -0.43 -11.55
N LEU A 18 6.06 -0.17 -12.47
CA LEU A 18 5.83 0.72 -13.62
C LEU A 18 4.66 0.24 -14.48
N LYS A 19 4.63 -1.05 -14.84
CA LYS A 19 3.59 -1.63 -15.69
C LYS A 19 2.20 -1.65 -15.05
N ASN A 20 2.11 -1.81 -13.73
CA ASN A 20 0.83 -1.92 -13.02
C ASN A 20 0.36 -0.57 -12.44
N SER A 21 1.14 0.50 -12.57
CA SER A 21 0.72 1.84 -12.15
C SER A 21 -0.32 2.41 -13.12
N PRO A 22 -1.34 3.15 -12.63
CA PRO A 22 -2.40 3.73 -13.47
C PRO A 22 -1.87 4.83 -14.38
N THR A 23 -0.80 5.49 -13.98
CA THR A 23 -0.07 6.51 -14.74
C THR A 23 1.41 6.17 -14.69
N ASP A 24 2.23 6.81 -15.55
CA ASP A 24 3.68 6.68 -15.42
C ASP A 24 4.15 7.34 -14.11
N PRO A 25 4.64 6.57 -13.13
CA PRO A 25 5.03 7.11 -11.84
C PRO A 25 6.43 7.73 -11.82
N HIS A 26 7.22 7.59 -12.89
CA HIS A 26 8.61 8.05 -13.02
C HIS A 26 9.53 7.54 -11.91
N LEU A 27 9.26 6.36 -11.34
CA LEU A 27 10.02 5.83 -10.21
C LEU A 27 11.50 5.60 -10.55
N GLU A 28 11.81 5.27 -11.80
CA GLU A 28 13.17 5.07 -12.32
C GLU A 28 14.06 6.31 -12.19
N ARG A 29 13.47 7.51 -12.07
CA ARG A 29 14.21 8.78 -11.90
C ARG A 29 14.64 9.05 -10.46
N CYS A 30 14.36 8.14 -9.53
CA CYS A 30 14.61 8.37 -8.11
C CYS A 30 16.11 8.50 -7.80
N ILE A 31 16.50 9.67 -7.35
CA ILE A 31 17.88 9.99 -6.94
C ILE A 31 18.16 9.67 -5.46
N GLN A 32 17.23 9.04 -4.76
CA GLN A 32 17.38 8.64 -3.36
C GLN A 32 17.65 9.80 -2.37
N CYS A 33 17.17 11.02 -2.66
CA CYS A 33 17.44 12.23 -1.85
C CYS A 33 16.81 12.20 -0.43
N GLY A 34 15.81 11.33 -0.19
CA GLY A 34 15.21 11.17 1.14
C GLY A 34 14.06 12.14 1.48
N THR A 35 13.79 13.15 0.67
CA THR A 35 12.75 14.17 0.94
C THR A 35 11.37 13.53 1.20
N CYS A 36 11.01 12.47 0.48
CA CYS A 36 9.76 11.75 0.67
C CYS A 36 9.64 11.08 2.05
N GLY A 37 10.75 10.55 2.58
CA GLY A 37 10.78 9.98 3.93
C GLY A 37 10.66 11.05 5.01
N GLY A 38 11.44 12.13 4.88
CA GLY A 38 11.41 13.25 5.85
C GLY A 38 10.11 14.06 5.84
N SER A 39 9.29 13.94 4.79
CA SER A 39 8.00 14.64 4.66
C SER A 39 6.80 13.78 5.06
N CYS A 40 7.00 12.49 5.31
CA CYS A 40 5.88 11.56 5.55
C CYS A 40 5.37 11.67 6.99
N PRO A 41 4.10 12.07 7.21
CA PRO A 41 3.53 12.13 8.56
C PRO A 41 3.39 10.75 9.21
N SER A 42 3.21 9.71 8.41
CA SER A 42 3.13 8.31 8.89
C SER A 42 4.49 7.63 8.97
N GLY A 43 5.58 8.34 8.69
CA GLY A 43 6.93 7.77 8.66
C GLY A 43 7.33 6.97 9.89
N PRO A 44 7.03 7.46 11.13
CA PRO A 44 7.35 6.74 12.36
C PRO A 44 6.69 5.37 12.53
N ASP A 45 5.53 5.17 11.91
CA ASP A 45 4.75 3.93 12.01
C ASP A 45 5.03 2.93 10.87
N MET A 46 5.81 3.36 9.87
CA MET A 46 6.16 2.55 8.71
C MET A 46 7.36 1.67 8.99
N ASP A 47 7.33 0.39 8.53
CA ASP A 47 8.49 -0.51 8.58
C ASP A 47 9.69 0.08 7.84
N HIS A 48 9.43 0.75 6.73
CA HIS A 48 10.44 1.40 5.89
C HIS A 48 9.96 2.78 5.47
N SER A 49 10.84 3.77 5.50
CA SER A 49 10.52 5.06 4.87
C SER A 49 10.26 4.89 3.37
N PRO A 50 9.49 5.78 2.71
CA PRO A 50 9.29 5.70 1.26
C PRO A 50 10.59 5.62 0.46
N ARG A 51 11.63 6.34 0.89
CA ARG A 51 12.97 6.25 0.29
C ARG A 51 13.57 4.85 0.39
N ALA A 52 13.54 4.27 1.59
CA ALA A 52 14.09 2.93 1.83
C ALA A 52 13.33 1.88 1.03
N LEU A 53 12.00 1.98 0.98
CA LEU A 53 11.15 1.10 0.18
C LEU A 53 11.52 1.15 -1.31
N PHE A 54 11.78 2.34 -1.86
CA PHE A 54 12.21 2.48 -3.25
C PHE A 54 13.60 1.90 -3.49
N ALA A 55 14.55 2.06 -2.55
CA ALA A 55 15.85 1.39 -2.65
C ALA A 55 15.70 -0.13 -2.72
N MET A 56 14.78 -0.70 -1.93
CA MET A 56 14.48 -2.14 -1.94
C MET A 56 13.82 -2.58 -3.27
N ILE A 57 12.98 -1.73 -3.88
CA ILE A 57 12.41 -2.00 -5.22
C ILE A 57 13.52 -2.07 -6.27
N PHE A 58 14.48 -1.15 -6.24
CA PHE A 58 15.62 -1.19 -7.15
C PHE A 58 16.55 -2.39 -6.93
N ALA A 59 16.61 -2.87 -5.69
CA ALA A 59 17.36 -4.07 -5.33
C ALA A 59 16.59 -5.38 -5.60
N ASP A 60 15.40 -5.31 -6.21
CA ASP A 60 14.50 -6.44 -6.51
C ASP A 60 14.12 -7.29 -5.27
N MET A 61 14.03 -6.65 -4.10
CA MET A 61 13.64 -7.29 -2.83
C MET A 61 12.10 -7.40 -2.73
N GLU A 62 11.50 -8.14 -3.67
CA GLU A 62 10.04 -8.18 -3.85
C GLU A 62 9.29 -8.64 -2.60
N LYS A 63 9.76 -9.71 -1.96
CA LYS A 63 9.07 -10.28 -0.79
C LYS A 63 9.05 -9.32 0.38
N GLU A 64 10.17 -8.66 0.66
CA GLU A 64 10.34 -7.70 1.75
C GLU A 64 9.46 -6.48 1.52
N VAL A 65 9.46 -5.93 0.30
CA VAL A 65 8.64 -4.79 -0.08
C VAL A 65 7.14 -5.10 0.06
N LEU A 66 6.69 -6.24 -0.47
CA LEU A 66 5.26 -6.59 -0.50
C LEU A 66 4.71 -7.05 0.87
N ARG A 67 5.56 -7.46 1.81
CA ARG A 67 5.20 -7.76 3.21
C ARG A 67 5.18 -6.53 4.10
N SER A 68 5.86 -5.46 3.68
CA SER A 68 5.97 -4.23 4.46
C SER A 68 4.60 -3.57 4.70
N ASN A 69 4.44 -2.97 5.88
CA ASN A 69 3.27 -2.16 6.20
C ASN A 69 3.30 -0.78 5.51
N THR A 70 4.47 -0.36 5.01
CA THR A 70 4.69 0.99 4.46
C THR A 70 3.64 1.44 3.45
N PRO A 71 3.28 0.63 2.42
CA PRO A 71 2.22 1.02 1.50
C PRO A 71 0.87 1.22 2.20
N TRP A 72 0.56 0.43 3.23
CA TRP A 72 -0.73 0.46 3.94
C TRP A 72 -0.88 1.69 4.84
N TYR A 73 0.21 2.18 5.42
CA TYR A 73 0.23 3.40 6.22
C TYR A 73 0.25 4.69 5.39
N CYS A 74 0.30 4.58 4.05
CA CYS A 74 0.18 5.74 3.18
C CYS A 74 -1.26 6.28 3.21
N VAL A 75 -1.42 7.48 3.77
CA VAL A 75 -2.70 8.21 3.88
C VAL A 75 -2.95 9.17 2.71
N SER A 76 -2.15 9.08 1.66
CA SER A 76 -2.32 9.88 0.43
C SER A 76 -2.37 11.39 0.67
N CYS A 77 -1.53 11.90 1.59
CA CYS A 77 -1.44 13.34 1.85
C CYS A 77 -0.68 14.12 0.78
N TYR A 78 -0.02 13.44 -0.17
CA TYR A 78 0.72 13.98 -1.30
C TYR A 78 1.97 14.83 -0.98
N TYR A 79 2.32 15.08 0.28
CA TYR A 79 3.51 15.87 0.63
C TYR A 79 4.79 15.39 -0.01
N CYS A 80 4.98 14.05 -0.07
CA CYS A 80 6.14 13.45 -0.71
C CYS A 80 6.20 13.72 -2.22
N MET A 81 5.05 13.81 -2.90
CA MET A 81 4.99 14.10 -4.35
C MET A 81 5.33 15.56 -4.64
N VAL A 82 4.69 16.50 -3.91
CA VAL A 82 4.90 17.94 -4.11
C VAL A 82 6.36 18.35 -3.87
N ARG A 83 7.04 17.66 -2.95
CA ARG A 83 8.43 17.95 -2.58
C ARG A 83 9.46 17.13 -3.35
N CYS A 84 9.04 16.21 -4.22
CA CYS A 84 9.96 15.37 -4.97
C CYS A 84 10.64 16.17 -6.09
N PRO A 85 11.99 16.31 -6.10
CA PRO A 85 12.69 17.03 -7.17
C PRO A 85 12.64 16.32 -8.53
N GLN A 86 12.25 15.04 -8.54
CA GLN A 86 12.13 14.21 -9.74
C GLN A 86 10.67 13.98 -10.15
N GLU A 87 9.73 14.68 -9.51
CA GLU A 87 8.28 14.62 -9.82
C GLU A 87 7.71 13.20 -9.81
N ILE A 88 8.26 12.32 -8.94
CA ILE A 88 7.81 10.94 -8.83
C ILE A 88 6.42 10.89 -8.20
N LYS A 89 5.51 10.14 -8.81
CA LYS A 89 4.16 9.92 -8.30
C LYS A 89 4.16 8.83 -7.22
N ILE A 90 4.71 9.18 -6.06
CA ILE A 90 4.98 8.27 -4.94
C ILE A 90 3.70 7.59 -4.46
N THR A 91 2.59 8.33 -4.38
CA THR A 91 1.28 7.79 -3.96
C THR A 91 0.80 6.70 -4.90
N ASP A 92 0.96 6.86 -6.22
CA ASP A 92 0.57 5.87 -7.22
C ASP A 92 1.42 4.59 -7.06
N CYS A 93 2.72 4.74 -6.77
CA CYS A 93 3.58 3.61 -6.41
C CYS A 93 3.05 2.86 -5.18
N MET A 94 2.66 3.58 -4.11
CA MET A 94 2.12 2.95 -2.89
C MET A 94 0.83 2.18 -3.17
N TYR A 95 -0.10 2.73 -3.95
CA TYR A 95 -1.31 2.01 -4.35
C TYR A 95 -1.02 0.80 -5.22
N THR A 96 -0.04 0.90 -6.10
CA THR A 96 0.39 -0.23 -6.93
C THR A 96 0.98 -1.35 -6.08
N LEU A 97 1.81 -1.02 -5.10
CA LEU A 97 2.36 -1.98 -4.15
C LEU A 97 1.27 -2.66 -3.29
N LYS A 98 0.24 -1.92 -2.83
CA LYS A 98 -0.93 -2.50 -2.15
C LYS A 98 -1.58 -3.59 -3.02
N ARG A 99 -1.86 -3.28 -4.30
CA ARG A 99 -2.46 -4.24 -5.23
C ARG A 99 -1.58 -5.45 -5.50
N LEU A 100 -0.27 -5.25 -5.67
CA LEU A 100 0.69 -6.33 -5.86
C LEU A 100 0.78 -7.20 -4.61
N SER A 101 0.79 -6.61 -3.41
CA SER A 101 0.81 -7.33 -2.13
C SER A 101 -0.44 -8.22 -1.95
N ILE A 102 -1.63 -7.70 -2.31
CA ILE A 102 -2.88 -8.48 -2.28
C ILE A 102 -2.81 -9.65 -3.27
N ARG A 103 -2.41 -9.38 -4.53
CA ARG A 103 -2.32 -10.42 -5.56
C ARG A 103 -1.34 -11.54 -5.21
N ALA A 104 -0.27 -11.19 -4.50
CA ALA A 104 0.74 -12.15 -4.04
C ALA A 104 0.38 -12.83 -2.71
N GLY A 105 -0.68 -12.41 -2.00
CA GLY A 105 -1.05 -12.90 -0.66
C GLY A 105 -0.05 -12.51 0.43
N LEU A 106 0.91 -11.63 0.14
CA LEU A 106 1.99 -11.30 1.06
C LEU A 106 1.57 -10.30 2.16
N TYR A 107 0.45 -9.61 1.99
CA TYR A 107 -0.10 -8.69 3.00
C TYR A 107 -0.44 -9.41 4.33
N GLU A 108 -0.73 -10.70 4.30
CA GLU A 108 -1.03 -11.48 5.52
C GLU A 108 0.15 -11.57 6.49
N GLN A 109 1.37 -11.40 5.97
CA GLN A 109 2.61 -11.39 6.75
C GLN A 109 2.97 -9.98 7.25
N SER A 110 2.22 -8.96 6.87
CA SER A 110 2.41 -7.58 7.32
C SER A 110 1.76 -7.33 8.68
N SER A 111 2.30 -6.39 9.45
CA SER A 111 1.63 -5.84 10.65
C SER A 111 0.29 -5.17 10.31
N ALA A 112 0.11 -4.74 9.04
CA ALA A 112 -1.11 -4.12 8.52
C ALA A 112 -2.07 -5.13 7.83
N LYS A 113 -2.03 -6.42 8.17
CA LYS A 113 -2.81 -7.51 7.55
C LYS A 113 -4.33 -7.26 7.49
N HIS A 114 -4.86 -6.42 8.34
CA HIS A 114 -6.29 -6.07 8.39
C HIS A 114 -6.68 -4.92 7.44
N ALA A 115 -5.71 -4.17 6.93
CA ALA A 115 -5.95 -3.01 6.08
C ALA A 115 -6.66 -3.33 4.75
N PRO A 116 -6.39 -4.47 4.06
CA PRO A 116 -7.13 -4.84 2.86
C PRO A 116 -8.62 -5.05 3.11
N GLY A 117 -8.98 -5.74 4.20
CA GLY A 117 -10.40 -5.97 4.56
C GLY A 117 -11.15 -4.67 4.84
N PHE A 118 -10.51 -3.73 5.55
CA PHE A 118 -11.07 -2.39 5.75
C PHE A 118 -11.25 -1.65 4.42
N SER A 119 -10.22 -1.65 3.57
CA SER A 119 -10.27 -0.98 2.27
C SER A 119 -11.35 -1.56 1.37
N GLN A 120 -11.52 -2.88 1.33
CA GLN A 120 -12.57 -3.55 0.57
C GLN A 120 -13.96 -3.15 1.08
N THR A 121 -14.18 -3.21 2.39
CA THR A 121 -15.46 -2.82 3.00
C THR A 121 -15.80 -1.36 2.68
N PHE A 122 -14.80 -0.46 2.70
CA PHE A 122 -14.98 0.94 2.35
C PHE A 122 -15.40 1.12 0.88
N VAL A 123 -14.69 0.45 -0.04
CA VAL A 123 -15.00 0.50 -1.48
C VAL A 123 -16.40 -0.02 -1.74
N ASP A 124 -16.76 -1.19 -1.18
CA ASP A 124 -18.10 -1.77 -1.30
C ASP A 124 -19.20 -0.80 -0.83
N TYR A 125 -18.94 -0.04 0.25
CA TYR A 125 -19.89 0.96 0.73
C TYR A 125 -20.06 2.12 -0.24
N VAL A 126 -18.94 2.63 -0.78
CA VAL A 126 -18.99 3.74 -1.76
C VAL A 126 -19.65 3.31 -3.06
N GLU A 127 -19.37 2.09 -3.54
CA GLU A 127 -19.97 1.55 -4.77
C GLU A 127 -21.48 1.34 -4.64
N ASN A 128 -21.96 0.83 -3.49
CA ASN A 128 -23.37 0.51 -3.30
C ASN A 128 -24.23 1.71 -2.88
N TYR A 129 -23.65 2.68 -2.15
CA TYR A 129 -24.41 3.79 -1.54
C TYR A 129 -23.96 5.17 -1.99
N GLY A 130 -22.94 5.27 -2.85
CA GLY A 130 -22.39 6.55 -3.34
C GLY A 130 -21.56 7.34 -2.30
N ARG A 131 -21.54 6.88 -1.05
CA ARG A 131 -20.76 7.49 0.05
C ARG A 131 -20.47 6.47 1.15
N SER A 132 -19.47 6.75 1.98
CA SER A 132 -19.27 6.01 3.23
C SER A 132 -20.17 6.58 4.33
N PHE A 133 -20.70 5.67 5.16
CA PHE A 133 -21.41 5.99 6.39
C PHE A 133 -20.69 5.31 7.55
N GLU A 134 -20.10 6.11 8.42
CA GLU A 134 -19.08 5.64 9.39
C GLU A 134 -19.59 4.53 10.30
N LEU A 135 -20.80 4.69 10.88
CA LEU A 135 -21.38 3.68 11.76
C LEU A 135 -21.68 2.37 11.00
N GLY A 136 -22.23 2.48 9.80
CA GLY A 136 -22.52 1.31 8.96
C GLY A 136 -21.25 0.62 8.49
N LEU A 137 -20.23 1.39 8.09
CA LEU A 137 -18.92 0.88 7.70
C LEU A 137 -18.25 0.13 8.87
N ALA A 138 -18.20 0.74 10.05
CA ALA A 138 -17.65 0.13 11.25
C ALA A 138 -18.37 -1.17 11.62
N THR A 139 -19.72 -1.13 11.64
CA THR A 139 -20.54 -2.29 11.95
C THR A 139 -20.30 -3.43 10.96
N ARG A 140 -20.35 -3.14 9.66
CA ARG A 140 -20.13 -4.15 8.62
C ARG A 140 -18.71 -4.73 8.69
N TYR A 141 -17.69 -3.86 8.83
CA TYR A 141 -16.31 -4.30 8.95
C TYR A 141 -16.10 -5.24 10.15
N HIS A 142 -16.63 -4.89 11.33
CA HIS A 142 -16.50 -5.73 12.52
C HIS A 142 -17.28 -7.03 12.39
N LEU A 143 -18.49 -7.02 11.82
CA LEU A 143 -19.29 -8.23 11.62
C LEU A 143 -18.61 -9.20 10.65
N THR A 144 -17.96 -8.69 9.58
CA THR A 144 -17.35 -9.54 8.56
C THR A 144 -15.95 -10.00 8.92
N HIS A 145 -15.15 -9.15 9.58
CA HIS A 145 -13.72 -9.44 9.82
C HIS A 145 -13.38 -9.71 11.29
N HIS A 146 -14.18 -9.23 12.25
CA HIS A 146 -13.91 -9.35 13.69
C HIS A 146 -15.17 -9.64 14.52
N PRO A 147 -15.96 -10.71 14.24
CA PRO A 147 -17.24 -10.95 14.92
C PRO A 147 -17.10 -11.10 16.44
N LEU A 148 -16.01 -11.73 16.91
CA LEU A 148 -15.73 -11.88 18.34
C LEU A 148 -15.30 -10.58 19.04
N GLY A 149 -14.77 -9.61 18.28
CA GLY A 149 -14.37 -8.29 18.79
C GLY A 149 -15.57 -7.43 19.17
N MET A 150 -16.67 -7.52 18.45
CA MET A 150 -17.91 -6.81 18.77
C MET A 150 -18.51 -7.26 20.11
N MET A 151 -18.45 -8.54 20.45
CA MET A 151 -18.95 -9.02 21.74
C MET A 151 -18.19 -8.41 22.94
N LYS A 152 -16.91 -8.07 22.77
CA LYS A 152 -16.12 -7.40 23.82
C LYS A 152 -16.42 -5.89 23.93
N MET A 153 -16.88 -5.25 22.85
CA MET A 153 -17.18 -3.81 22.84
C MET A 153 -18.63 -3.49 23.24
N ALA A 154 -19.54 -4.46 23.15
CA ALA A 154 -20.97 -4.29 23.47
C ALA A 154 -21.26 -3.70 24.88
N PRO A 155 -20.52 -4.08 25.96
CA PRO A 155 -20.79 -3.53 27.27
C PRO A 155 -20.37 -2.06 27.46
N MET A 156 -19.48 -1.50 26.60
CA MET A 156 -19.06 -0.09 26.73
C MET A 156 -20.07 0.91 26.16
N GLY A 157 -20.99 0.47 25.28
CA GLY A 157 -22.01 1.33 24.65
C GLY A 157 -23.31 1.48 25.47
N LEU A 158 -23.50 0.69 26.51
CA LEU A 158 -24.72 0.70 27.37
C LEU A 158 -24.54 1.49 28.68
N GLY A 159 -23.45 2.18 28.85
CA GLY A 159 -23.08 2.92 30.06
C GLY A 159 -23.07 4.46 29.91
N MET A 160 -23.82 5.01 28.93
CA MET A 160 -24.08 6.47 28.83
C MET A 160 -25.58 6.75 28.93
#